data_33e1c7eadd0bb7d32df7626b044fe44f
#
_entry.id   33e1c7eadd0bb7d32df7626b044fe44f
#
_cell.length_a   1.000
_cell.length_b   1.000
_cell.length_c   1.000
_cell.angle_alpha   90.00
_cell.angle_beta   90.00
_cell.angle_gamma   90.00
#
_symmetry.space_group_name_H-M   'P 1'
#
loop_
_entity.id
_entity.type
_entity.pdbx_description
1 polymer ?
#
loop_
_entity_poly.entity_id
_entity_poly.type
_entity_poly.pdbx_seq_one_letter_code
_entity_poly.pdbx_strand_id
1 'polypeptide(L)'
;MLLSLAEWLQTLMPQWGFLRVFQYITFRAVMAALTALLIGLIAGPSVIRHLTALKIGQPVRAYAMQSHLVKSGTPTMGGVLVLIGIFSATLLWADWHNRFIWIVLIVTMAFGAIGWVDDWRKVVAKDPEGMRSREKYLWQSVIGLLAALALAFAISENSNERVFELFIAWVRSGFTIDLPPTADLLVPFVKTISYPLGVLGFVVLTYLVIVGSSNAVNLTDGLDGLAIMPVIMVGSALGVFAYVTGNANFSKYLNLPTITGAGELLIFCAAMAGAGLAFLWFNTHPAQVFMGDVGALALGAALGTIAVIVRQEIVLAVMGGIFVVEALSVMLQVSYFKYTKRKFGQGRRLLQMAPLHHHFEKKGWAETQVVVRFWIITMLLCLVGLSTLKLR
;
A
#
# COMPACT_ATOMS: atom_id res chain seq x y z
N MET A 1 8.85 -3.14 20.02
CA MET A 1 9.19 -4.17 21.04
C MET A 1 10.69 -4.21 21.34
N LEU A 2 11.55 -4.50 20.38
CA LEU A 2 13.01 -4.58 20.61
C LEU A 2 13.61 -3.22 21.03
N LEU A 3 13.11 -2.11 20.53
CA LEU A 3 13.51 -0.76 20.97
C LEU A 3 13.26 -0.59 22.48
N SER A 4 12.02 -0.80 22.93
CA SER A 4 11.67 -0.65 24.36
C SER A 4 12.42 -1.64 25.25
N LEU A 5 12.68 -2.87 24.77
CA LEU A 5 13.51 -3.84 25.46
C LEU A 5 14.96 -3.35 25.58
N ALA A 6 15.53 -2.81 24.49
CA ALA A 6 16.89 -2.29 24.50
C ALA A 6 17.03 -1.08 25.43
N GLU A 7 16.06 -0.18 25.46
CA GLU A 7 16.00 0.97 26.37
C GLU A 7 15.91 0.50 27.83
N TRP A 8 15.03 -0.45 28.13
CA TRP A 8 14.91 -1.03 29.45
C TRP A 8 16.21 -1.71 29.92
N LEU A 9 16.86 -2.50 29.03
CA LEU A 9 18.15 -3.13 29.34
C LEU A 9 19.26 -2.09 29.57
N GLN A 10 19.25 -0.97 28.85
CA GLN A 10 20.20 0.13 29.09
C GLN A 10 20.01 0.78 30.44
N THR A 11 18.80 0.86 31.00
CA THR A 11 18.57 1.35 32.35
C THR A 11 19.18 0.42 33.43
N LEU A 12 19.15 -0.90 33.17
CA LEU A 12 19.69 -1.91 34.08
C LEU A 12 21.23 -2.05 33.96
N MET A 13 21.74 -1.94 32.71
CA MET A 13 23.16 -2.16 32.39
C MET A 13 23.71 -1.04 31.52
N PRO A 14 24.05 0.14 32.11
CA PRO A 14 24.52 1.31 31.36
C PRO A 14 25.81 1.07 30.56
N GLN A 15 26.62 0.08 30.96
CA GLN A 15 27.86 -0.30 30.27
C GLN A 15 27.60 -0.98 28.88
N TRP A 16 26.42 -1.42 28.59
CA TRP A 16 26.09 -2.07 27.32
C TRP A 16 25.79 -1.04 26.21
N GLY A 17 26.81 -0.24 25.88
CA GLY A 17 26.72 0.84 24.91
C GLY A 17 26.30 0.39 23.50
N PHE A 18 26.50 -0.88 23.15
CA PHE A 18 26.07 -1.42 21.84
C PHE A 18 24.55 -1.43 21.65
N LEU A 19 23.75 -1.43 22.75
CA LEU A 19 22.29 -1.36 22.65
C LEU A 19 21.78 -0.03 22.07
N ARG A 20 22.61 1.04 22.08
CA ARG A 20 22.26 2.32 21.44
C ARG A 20 21.99 2.20 19.94
N VAL A 21 22.47 1.14 19.30
CA VAL A 21 22.21 0.91 17.86
C VAL A 21 20.70 0.77 17.58
N PHE A 22 19.90 0.27 18.53
CA PHE A 22 18.44 0.15 18.40
C PHE A 22 17.72 1.51 18.35
N GLN A 23 18.34 2.60 18.75
CA GLN A 23 17.78 3.95 18.66
C GLN A 23 17.84 4.51 17.23
N TYR A 24 18.73 3.98 16.38
CA TYR A 24 18.83 4.44 15.00
C TYR A 24 17.73 3.85 14.12
N ILE A 25 16.89 4.72 13.56
CA ILE A 25 15.80 4.34 12.65
C ILE A 25 16.31 3.54 11.45
N THR A 26 17.45 3.95 10.89
CA THR A 26 18.06 3.28 9.72
C THR A 26 18.49 1.85 10.02
N PHE A 27 19.08 1.60 11.19
CA PHE A 27 19.42 0.24 11.65
C PHE A 27 18.14 -0.61 11.76
N ARG A 28 17.12 -0.09 12.47
CA ARG A 28 15.85 -0.80 12.64
C ARG A 28 15.14 -1.06 11.31
N ALA A 29 15.23 -0.15 10.35
CA ALA A 29 14.67 -0.34 9.02
C ALA A 29 15.34 -1.48 8.26
N VAL A 30 16.68 -1.53 8.25
CA VAL A 30 17.42 -2.65 7.63
C VAL A 30 17.07 -3.98 8.28
N MET A 31 17.04 -4.02 9.60
CA MET A 31 16.70 -5.22 10.35
C MET A 31 15.23 -5.65 10.15
N ALA A 32 14.31 -4.69 10.00
CA ALA A 32 12.92 -4.99 9.68
C ALA A 32 12.78 -5.60 8.27
N ALA A 33 13.50 -5.07 7.28
CA ALA A 33 13.53 -5.64 5.94
C ALA A 33 14.07 -7.09 5.95
N LEU A 34 15.20 -7.31 6.62
CA LEU A 34 15.80 -8.65 6.74
C LEU A 34 14.89 -9.61 7.50
N THR A 35 14.27 -9.18 8.58
CA THR A 35 13.33 -9.98 9.37
C THR A 35 12.12 -10.39 8.54
N ALA A 36 11.50 -9.44 7.83
CA ALA A 36 10.36 -9.71 6.96
C ALA A 36 10.72 -10.66 5.81
N LEU A 37 11.88 -10.45 5.19
CA LEU A 37 12.42 -11.31 4.13
C LEU A 37 12.63 -12.75 4.64
N LEU A 38 13.29 -12.91 5.78
CA LEU A 38 13.57 -14.23 6.35
C LEU A 38 12.28 -14.96 6.76
N ILE A 39 11.35 -14.25 7.43
CA ILE A 39 10.03 -14.82 7.77
C ILE A 39 9.33 -15.30 6.51
N GLY A 40 9.29 -14.49 5.46
CA GLY A 40 8.63 -14.84 4.21
C GLY A 40 9.28 -16.05 3.50
N LEU A 41 10.61 -16.11 3.44
CA LEU A 41 11.33 -17.23 2.81
C LEU A 41 11.18 -18.54 3.61
N ILE A 42 11.22 -18.46 4.94
CA ILE A 42 11.10 -19.66 5.81
C ILE A 42 9.66 -20.16 5.85
N ALA A 43 8.68 -19.26 6.03
CA ALA A 43 7.27 -19.62 6.11
C ALA A 43 6.64 -19.95 4.74
N GLY A 44 7.18 -19.37 3.66
CA GLY A 44 6.62 -19.47 2.31
C GLY A 44 6.29 -20.88 1.85
N PRO A 45 7.25 -21.84 1.87
CA PRO A 45 6.97 -23.22 1.43
C PRO A 45 5.86 -23.90 2.24
N SER A 46 5.75 -23.61 3.54
CA SER A 46 4.70 -24.15 4.40
C SER A 46 3.33 -23.55 4.09
N VAL A 47 3.28 -22.23 3.93
CA VAL A 47 2.05 -21.50 3.56
C VAL A 47 1.55 -21.97 2.19
N ILE A 48 2.42 -22.04 1.19
CA ILE A 48 2.07 -22.49 -0.17
C ILE A 48 1.51 -23.92 -0.14
N ARG A 49 2.17 -24.84 0.58
CA ARG A 49 1.65 -26.22 0.73
C ARG A 49 0.27 -26.25 1.38
N HIS A 50 0.05 -25.42 2.40
CA HIS A 50 -1.24 -25.37 3.08
C HIS A 50 -2.35 -24.82 2.16
N LEU A 51 -2.06 -23.75 1.44
CA LEU A 51 -2.99 -23.17 0.45
C LEU A 51 -3.30 -24.17 -0.68
N THR A 52 -2.31 -24.91 -1.15
CA THR A 52 -2.49 -25.96 -2.18
C THR A 52 -3.35 -27.10 -1.66
N ALA A 53 -3.11 -27.56 -0.40
CA ALA A 53 -3.89 -28.64 0.23
C ALA A 53 -5.37 -28.27 0.40
N LEU A 54 -5.67 -27.02 0.67
CA LEU A 54 -7.03 -26.49 0.73
C LEU A 54 -7.68 -26.36 -0.67
N LYS A 55 -6.98 -26.76 -1.75
CA LYS A 55 -7.41 -26.60 -3.16
C LYS A 55 -7.80 -25.16 -3.51
N ILE A 56 -7.09 -24.20 -2.93
CA ILE A 56 -7.27 -22.77 -3.11
C ILE A 56 -6.68 -22.36 -4.47
N GLY A 57 -7.15 -22.93 -5.56
CA GLY A 57 -6.76 -22.54 -6.93
C GLY A 57 -7.77 -21.57 -7.54
N GLN A 58 -7.30 -20.61 -8.31
CA GLN A 58 -8.22 -19.71 -9.03
C GLN A 58 -9.04 -20.50 -10.07
N PRO A 59 -10.38 -20.35 -10.08
CA PRO A 59 -11.18 -20.86 -11.19
C PRO A 59 -10.81 -20.07 -12.45
N VAL A 60 -10.33 -20.77 -13.47
CA VAL A 60 -10.01 -20.16 -14.77
C VAL A 60 -11.29 -19.68 -15.41
N ARG A 61 -11.42 -18.36 -15.64
CA ARG A 61 -12.57 -17.78 -16.32
C ARG A 61 -12.61 -18.25 -17.77
N ALA A 62 -13.80 -18.53 -18.32
CA ALA A 62 -14.02 -19.03 -19.68
C ALA A 62 -13.43 -18.16 -20.82
N TYR A 63 -13.04 -16.92 -20.51
CA TYR A 63 -12.41 -15.97 -21.43
C TYR A 63 -10.90 -15.80 -21.23
N ALA A 64 -10.27 -16.61 -20.36
CA ALA A 64 -8.83 -16.53 -20.12
C ALA A 64 -8.03 -16.94 -21.37
N MET A 65 -6.87 -16.29 -21.56
CA MET A 65 -5.94 -16.69 -22.63
C MET A 65 -5.39 -18.10 -22.36
N GLN A 66 -4.93 -18.78 -23.41
CA GLN A 66 -4.34 -20.13 -23.27
C GLN A 66 -3.18 -20.19 -22.29
N SER A 67 -2.40 -19.10 -22.16
CA SER A 67 -1.34 -18.95 -21.15
C SER A 67 -1.85 -19.07 -19.72
N HIS A 68 -3.07 -18.64 -19.44
CA HIS A 68 -3.68 -18.74 -18.11
C HIS A 68 -4.25 -20.13 -17.80
N LEU A 69 -4.50 -20.97 -18.82
CA LEU A 69 -4.92 -22.36 -18.61
C LEU A 69 -3.81 -23.21 -17.97
N VAL A 70 -2.55 -22.93 -18.28
CA VAL A 70 -1.38 -23.61 -17.69
C VAL A 70 -1.25 -23.30 -16.20
N LYS A 71 -1.76 -22.16 -15.75
CA LYS A 71 -1.74 -21.69 -14.33
C LYS A 71 -2.89 -22.28 -13.48
N SER A 72 -3.72 -23.15 -14.09
CA SER A 72 -4.78 -23.88 -13.36
C SER A 72 -4.17 -24.73 -12.26
N GLY A 73 -4.48 -24.44 -11.00
CA GLY A 73 -3.94 -25.16 -9.84
C GLY A 73 -2.94 -24.37 -9.00
N THR A 74 -2.41 -23.23 -9.47
CA THR A 74 -1.59 -22.34 -8.64
C THR A 74 -2.47 -21.73 -7.53
N PRO A 75 -2.10 -21.88 -6.24
CA PRO A 75 -2.89 -21.33 -5.15
C PRO A 75 -2.89 -19.80 -5.15
N THR A 76 -4.01 -19.20 -4.76
CA THR A 76 -4.16 -17.77 -4.48
C THR A 76 -4.06 -17.49 -2.97
N MET A 77 -4.27 -16.24 -2.54
CA MET A 77 -4.15 -15.77 -1.16
C MET A 77 -2.71 -15.73 -0.60
N GLY A 78 -1.70 -15.75 -1.46
CA GLY A 78 -0.30 -15.62 -1.06
C GLY A 78 0.02 -14.28 -0.37
N GLY A 79 -0.83 -13.27 -0.53
CA GLY A 79 -0.76 -12.01 0.20
C GLY A 79 -0.74 -12.16 1.72
N VAL A 80 -1.27 -13.25 2.25
CA VAL A 80 -1.17 -13.58 3.69
C VAL A 80 0.29 -13.68 4.14
N LEU A 81 1.16 -14.27 3.32
CA LEU A 81 2.59 -14.37 3.61
C LEU A 81 3.23 -12.98 3.73
N VAL A 82 2.86 -12.07 2.82
CA VAL A 82 3.33 -10.68 2.85
C VAL A 82 2.87 -9.98 4.12
N LEU A 83 1.60 -10.11 4.48
CA LEU A 83 1.03 -9.48 5.68
C LEU A 83 1.66 -10.01 6.97
N ILE A 84 1.91 -11.32 7.07
CA ILE A 84 2.62 -11.90 8.22
C ILE A 84 4.03 -11.29 8.35
N GLY A 85 4.77 -11.19 7.24
CA GLY A 85 6.10 -10.59 7.22
C GLY A 85 6.10 -9.13 7.67
N ILE A 86 5.21 -8.30 7.08
CA ILE A 86 5.07 -6.88 7.42
C ILE A 86 4.69 -6.72 8.90
N PHE A 87 3.64 -7.41 9.34
CA PHE A 87 3.13 -7.29 10.71
C PHE A 87 4.16 -7.67 11.74
N SER A 88 4.78 -8.85 11.60
CA SER A 88 5.77 -9.37 12.54
C SER A 88 7.02 -8.48 12.60
N ALA A 89 7.56 -8.09 11.45
CA ALA A 89 8.75 -7.24 11.40
C ALA A 89 8.48 -5.84 11.96
N THR A 90 7.33 -5.25 11.63
CA THR A 90 6.96 -3.92 12.14
C THR A 90 6.77 -3.95 13.65
N LEU A 91 6.07 -4.94 14.21
CA LEU A 91 5.92 -5.09 15.66
C LEU A 91 7.24 -5.30 16.39
N LEU A 92 8.19 -6.01 15.79
CA LEU A 92 9.51 -6.21 16.40
C LEU A 92 10.35 -4.94 16.42
N TRP A 93 10.40 -4.19 15.33
CA TRP A 93 11.39 -3.15 15.11
C TRP A 93 10.88 -1.72 15.24
N ALA A 94 9.57 -1.45 15.00
CA ALA A 94 9.01 -0.10 15.14
C ALA A 94 8.79 0.30 16.59
N ASP A 95 8.69 1.61 16.79
CA ASP A 95 8.28 2.18 18.07
C ASP A 95 6.77 2.04 18.25
N TRP A 96 6.38 1.33 19.29
CA TRP A 96 4.97 1.07 19.63
C TRP A 96 4.21 2.32 20.12
N HIS A 97 4.92 3.34 20.56
CA HIS A 97 4.30 4.59 20.99
C HIS A 97 3.97 5.50 19.79
N ASN A 98 4.37 5.12 18.59
CA ASN A 98 4.13 5.92 17.40
C ASN A 98 2.74 5.66 16.82
N ARG A 99 1.88 6.71 16.80
CA ARG A 99 0.50 6.63 16.30
C ARG A 99 0.42 6.26 14.81
N PHE A 100 1.35 6.72 13.99
CA PHE A 100 1.33 6.47 12.55
C PHE A 100 1.60 5.00 12.21
N ILE A 101 2.43 4.33 13.00
CA ILE A 101 2.67 2.88 12.84
C ILE A 101 1.38 2.10 13.06
N TRP A 102 0.61 2.43 14.10
CA TRP A 102 -0.66 1.74 14.36
C TRP A 102 -1.70 2.03 13.30
N ILE A 103 -1.82 3.28 12.84
CA ILE A 103 -2.78 3.64 11.79
C ILE A 103 -2.47 2.85 10.51
N VAL A 104 -1.21 2.84 10.06
CA VAL A 104 -0.82 2.10 8.83
C VAL A 104 -1.02 0.60 9.00
N LEU A 105 -0.63 0.01 10.15
CA LEU A 105 -0.85 -1.42 10.41
C LEU A 105 -2.33 -1.78 10.40
N ILE A 106 -3.16 -1.02 11.13
CA ILE A 106 -4.60 -1.29 11.22
C ILE A 106 -5.26 -1.17 9.85
N VAL A 107 -4.96 -0.12 9.09
CA VAL A 107 -5.52 0.06 7.74
C VAL A 107 -5.08 -1.09 6.82
N THR A 108 -3.79 -1.44 6.83
CA THR A 108 -3.25 -2.54 6.01
C THR A 108 -3.94 -3.85 6.35
N MET A 109 -4.06 -4.19 7.63
CA MET A 109 -4.70 -5.43 8.07
C MET A 109 -6.21 -5.44 7.80
N ALA A 110 -6.89 -4.31 7.96
CA ALA A 110 -8.32 -4.20 7.69
C ALA A 110 -8.64 -4.37 6.19
N PHE A 111 -7.86 -3.76 5.29
CA PHE A 111 -8.01 -3.99 3.86
C PHE A 111 -7.59 -5.42 3.46
N GLY A 112 -6.59 -5.98 4.12
CA GLY A 112 -6.24 -7.40 4.00
C GLY A 112 -7.38 -8.33 4.40
N ALA A 113 -8.10 -8.01 5.47
CA ALA A 113 -9.26 -8.78 5.92
C ALA A 113 -10.42 -8.73 4.91
N ILE A 114 -10.67 -7.58 4.26
CA ILE A 114 -11.65 -7.49 3.16
C ILE A 114 -11.23 -8.44 2.03
N GLY A 115 -9.97 -8.39 1.61
CA GLY A 115 -9.43 -9.29 0.58
C GLY A 115 -9.51 -10.76 0.97
N TRP A 116 -9.21 -11.08 2.24
CA TRP A 116 -9.36 -12.43 2.77
C TRP A 116 -10.79 -12.95 2.63
N VAL A 117 -11.79 -12.18 3.03
CA VAL A 117 -13.20 -12.58 2.93
C VAL A 117 -13.61 -12.78 1.47
N ASP A 118 -13.14 -11.92 0.57
CA ASP A 118 -13.42 -12.04 -0.87
C ASP A 118 -12.81 -13.33 -1.46
N ASP A 119 -11.52 -13.53 -1.25
CA ASP A 119 -10.80 -14.71 -1.73
C ASP A 119 -11.33 -16.01 -1.09
N TRP A 120 -11.65 -15.99 0.22
CA TRP A 120 -12.21 -17.13 0.93
C TRP A 120 -13.56 -17.57 0.35
N ARG A 121 -14.45 -16.59 0.07
CA ARG A 121 -15.75 -16.89 -0.58
C ARG A 121 -15.56 -17.53 -1.94
N LYS A 122 -14.65 -17.01 -2.77
CA LYS A 122 -14.37 -17.54 -4.12
C LYS A 122 -13.86 -18.97 -4.09
N VAL A 123 -13.02 -19.28 -3.14
CA VAL A 123 -12.23 -20.52 -3.15
C VAL A 123 -12.82 -21.59 -2.26
N VAL A 124 -13.11 -21.27 -1.01
CA VAL A 124 -13.60 -22.25 0.00
C VAL A 124 -15.10 -22.39 -0.05
N ALA A 125 -15.84 -21.28 -0.14
CA ALA A 125 -17.28 -21.32 -0.30
C ALA A 125 -17.72 -21.62 -1.74
N LYS A 126 -16.77 -21.71 -2.69
CA LYS A 126 -17.02 -22.00 -4.13
C LYS A 126 -18.04 -21.04 -4.76
N ASP A 127 -18.09 -19.79 -4.27
CA ASP A 127 -18.89 -18.73 -4.86
C ASP A 127 -18.03 -17.98 -5.91
N PRO A 128 -18.27 -18.16 -7.22
CA PRO A 128 -17.44 -17.55 -8.27
C PRO A 128 -17.44 -16.02 -8.24
N GLU A 129 -18.47 -15.40 -7.68
CA GLU A 129 -18.58 -13.95 -7.58
C GLU A 129 -17.83 -13.39 -6.35
N GLY A 130 -17.60 -14.22 -5.32
CA GLY A 130 -16.95 -13.81 -4.08
C GLY A 130 -17.77 -12.76 -3.32
N MET A 131 -17.12 -11.68 -2.90
CA MET A 131 -17.80 -10.56 -2.27
C MET A 131 -18.45 -9.67 -3.34
N ARG A 132 -19.74 -9.37 -3.21
CA ARG A 132 -20.42 -8.46 -4.15
C ARG A 132 -19.68 -7.12 -4.19
N SER A 133 -19.53 -6.53 -5.39
CA SER A 133 -18.79 -5.28 -5.59
C SER A 133 -19.28 -4.14 -4.68
N ARG A 134 -20.60 -4.06 -4.41
CA ARG A 134 -21.17 -3.06 -3.50
C ARG A 134 -20.78 -3.30 -2.04
N GLU A 135 -20.76 -4.54 -1.59
CA GLU A 135 -20.36 -4.94 -0.25
C GLU A 135 -18.88 -4.64 -0.03
N LYS A 136 -18.02 -5.05 -0.98
CA LYS A 136 -16.58 -4.78 -0.97
C LYS A 136 -16.30 -3.28 -0.88
N TYR A 137 -16.94 -2.50 -1.74
CA TYR A 137 -16.78 -1.05 -1.76
C TYR A 137 -17.29 -0.38 -0.47
N LEU A 138 -18.38 -0.88 0.12
CA LEU A 138 -18.90 -0.39 1.39
C LEU A 138 -17.87 -0.54 2.53
N TRP A 139 -17.31 -1.74 2.69
CA TRP A 139 -16.31 -1.98 3.73
C TRP A 139 -15.01 -1.18 3.50
N GLN A 140 -14.54 -1.09 2.27
CA GLN A 140 -13.41 -0.22 1.92
C GLN A 140 -13.71 1.25 2.27
N SER A 141 -14.93 1.71 2.00
CA SER A 141 -15.36 3.09 2.29
C SER A 141 -15.43 3.35 3.80
N VAL A 142 -15.99 2.42 4.57
CA VAL A 142 -16.06 2.55 6.03
C VAL A 142 -14.65 2.64 6.63
N ILE A 143 -13.77 1.69 6.27
CA ILE A 143 -12.39 1.68 6.79
C ILE A 143 -11.62 2.90 6.30
N GLY A 144 -11.75 3.27 5.02
CA GLY A 144 -11.09 4.44 4.45
C GLY A 144 -11.51 5.75 5.09
N LEU A 145 -12.80 5.93 5.41
CA LEU A 145 -13.30 7.11 6.12
C LEU A 145 -12.83 7.14 7.57
N LEU A 146 -12.86 6.01 8.28
CA LEU A 146 -12.32 5.93 9.64
C LEU A 146 -10.82 6.24 9.68
N ALA A 147 -10.05 5.72 8.71
CA ALA A 147 -8.64 6.03 8.57
C ALA A 147 -8.41 7.52 8.27
N ALA A 148 -9.22 8.12 7.39
CA ALA A 148 -9.13 9.53 7.06
C ALA A 148 -9.41 10.44 8.27
N LEU A 149 -10.44 10.10 9.07
CA LEU A 149 -10.72 10.79 10.33
C LEU A 149 -9.58 10.62 11.33
N ALA A 150 -9.11 9.40 11.55
CA ALA A 150 -7.98 9.14 12.46
C ALA A 150 -6.72 9.93 12.05
N LEU A 151 -6.43 10.00 10.75
CA LEU A 151 -5.30 10.78 10.24
C LEU A 151 -5.50 12.28 10.38
N ALA A 152 -6.73 12.80 10.23
CA ALA A 152 -7.03 14.21 10.46
C ALA A 152 -6.65 14.63 11.89
N PHE A 153 -6.97 13.82 12.90
CA PHE A 153 -6.55 14.07 14.28
C PHE A 153 -5.06 13.83 14.50
N ALA A 154 -4.53 12.72 13.96
CA ALA A 154 -3.12 12.35 14.16
C ALA A 154 -2.14 13.36 13.56
N ILE A 155 -2.49 14.01 12.45
CA ILE A 155 -1.65 15.03 11.79
C ILE A 155 -1.82 16.40 12.45
N SER A 156 -2.98 16.70 13.03
CA SER A 156 -3.28 17.99 13.66
C SER A 156 -2.54 18.20 15.00
N GLU A 157 -2.05 17.15 15.61
CA GLU A 157 -1.39 17.22 16.91
C GLU A 157 0.05 16.68 16.83
N ASN A 158 1.00 17.40 17.44
CA ASN A 158 2.41 17.00 17.46
C ASN A 158 2.70 15.93 18.54
N SER A 159 1.89 15.86 19.60
CA SER A 159 2.04 14.90 20.70
C SER A 159 1.10 13.70 20.53
N ASN A 160 1.61 12.48 20.68
CA ASN A 160 0.79 11.27 20.64
C ASN A 160 -0.27 11.22 21.74
N GLU A 161 0.05 11.77 22.92
CA GLU A 161 -0.82 11.74 24.09
C GLU A 161 -2.05 12.64 23.94
N ARG A 162 -1.93 13.74 23.20
CA ARG A 162 -3.00 14.72 23.01
C ARG A 162 -3.99 14.41 21.87
N VAL A 163 -3.71 13.45 21.02
CA VAL A 163 -4.60 13.09 19.91
C VAL A 163 -5.98 12.66 20.42
N PHE A 164 -6.00 11.85 21.45
CA PHE A 164 -7.27 11.39 22.04
C PHE A 164 -7.99 12.50 22.80
N GLU A 165 -7.28 13.37 23.50
CA GLU A 165 -7.85 14.56 24.15
C GLU A 165 -8.48 15.52 23.14
N LEU A 166 -7.80 15.75 22.03
CA LEU A 166 -8.31 16.56 20.92
C LEU A 166 -9.61 15.99 20.34
N PHE A 167 -9.67 14.67 20.15
CA PHE A 167 -10.88 13.99 19.69
C PHE A 167 -12.04 14.18 20.69
N ILE A 168 -11.79 13.97 21.99
CA ILE A 168 -12.81 14.17 23.02
C ILE A 168 -13.28 15.63 23.08
N ALA A 169 -12.36 16.59 23.00
CA ALA A 169 -12.68 18.01 22.98
C ALA A 169 -13.56 18.36 21.77
N TRP A 170 -13.22 17.83 20.60
CA TRP A 170 -13.98 18.03 19.36
C TRP A 170 -15.41 17.48 19.48
N VAL A 171 -15.58 16.28 20.02
CA VAL A 171 -16.91 15.68 20.26
C VAL A 171 -17.70 16.49 21.30
N ARG A 172 -17.05 16.89 22.42
CA ARG A 172 -17.71 17.67 23.48
C ARG A 172 -18.15 19.08 23.04
N SER A 173 -17.41 19.67 22.10
CA SER A 173 -17.77 20.97 21.53
C SER A 173 -18.93 20.92 20.53
N GLY A 174 -19.50 19.74 20.27
CA GLY A 174 -20.51 19.57 19.22
C GLY A 174 -19.93 19.76 17.82
N PHE A 175 -18.68 19.38 17.61
CA PHE A 175 -17.95 19.48 16.33
C PHE A 175 -17.66 20.91 15.87
N THR A 176 -17.65 21.89 16.78
CA THR A 176 -17.44 23.31 16.47
C THR A 176 -16.00 23.76 16.54
N ILE A 177 -15.09 22.99 17.17
CA ILE A 177 -13.67 23.30 17.19
C ILE A 177 -13.11 23.02 15.80
N ASP A 178 -12.57 24.08 15.18
CA ASP A 178 -11.80 23.91 13.95
C ASP A 178 -10.58 23.06 14.27
N LEU A 179 -10.57 21.86 13.72
CA LEU A 179 -9.37 21.06 13.67
C LEU A 179 -8.47 21.71 12.63
N PRO A 180 -7.31 22.23 13.00
CA PRO A 180 -6.35 22.63 12.01
C PRO A 180 -5.62 21.38 11.47
N PRO A 181 -6.06 20.71 10.43
CA PRO A 181 -5.13 20.00 9.65
C PRO A 181 -4.31 21.09 8.95
N THR A 182 -3.07 21.22 9.32
CA THR A 182 -2.05 21.90 8.52
C THR A 182 -1.83 21.12 7.20
N ALA A 183 -2.94 20.67 6.62
CA ALA A 183 -3.05 19.66 5.59
C ALA A 183 -3.27 20.33 4.25
N ASP A 184 -2.33 21.18 3.83
CA ASP A 184 -2.30 21.72 2.48
C ASP A 184 -1.90 20.61 1.50
N LEU A 185 -2.60 20.52 0.37
CA LEU A 185 -2.18 19.66 -0.72
C LEU A 185 -0.91 20.25 -1.34
N LEU A 186 0.18 19.53 -1.27
CA LEU A 186 1.46 19.97 -1.81
C LEU A 186 1.55 19.62 -3.29
N VAL A 187 1.81 20.63 -4.13
CA VAL A 187 2.03 20.42 -5.57
C VAL A 187 3.52 20.14 -5.81
N PRO A 188 3.89 18.97 -6.34
CA PRO A 188 5.28 18.67 -6.66
C PRO A 188 5.81 19.64 -7.73
N PHE A 189 7.13 19.91 -7.72
CA PHE A 189 7.85 20.81 -8.62
C PHE A 189 7.55 22.31 -8.47
N VAL A 190 6.56 22.72 -7.68
CA VAL A 190 6.19 24.13 -7.51
C VAL A 190 6.18 24.52 -6.03
N LYS A 191 7.22 25.23 -5.59
CA LYS A 191 7.44 25.60 -4.17
C LYS A 191 6.34 26.44 -3.53
N THR A 192 5.67 27.26 -4.33
CA THR A 192 4.78 28.32 -3.83
C THR A 192 3.32 27.94 -3.85
N ILE A 193 2.97 26.77 -4.39
CA ILE A 193 1.59 26.34 -4.51
C ILE A 193 1.31 25.23 -3.50
N SER A 194 0.67 25.61 -2.39
CA SER A 194 -0.06 24.71 -1.53
C SER A 194 -1.55 25.06 -1.58
N TYR A 195 -2.39 24.07 -1.64
CA TYR A 195 -3.84 24.27 -1.65
C TYR A 195 -4.44 23.90 -0.31
N PRO A 196 -5.00 24.84 0.45
CA PRO A 196 -5.61 24.58 1.74
C PRO A 196 -6.89 23.75 1.55
N LEU A 197 -6.88 22.51 2.01
CA LEU A 197 -8.01 21.60 1.86
C LEU A 197 -9.08 21.76 2.95
N GLY A 198 -8.71 22.32 4.09
CA GLY A 198 -9.54 22.24 5.30
C GLY A 198 -9.76 20.78 5.75
N VAL A 199 -10.50 20.59 6.85
CA VAL A 199 -10.75 19.25 7.39
C VAL A 199 -11.53 18.37 6.43
N LEU A 200 -12.61 18.90 5.87
CA LEU A 200 -13.47 18.13 4.96
C LEU A 200 -12.73 17.72 3.68
N GLY A 201 -12.03 18.68 3.05
CA GLY A 201 -11.23 18.40 1.85
C GLY A 201 -10.13 17.38 2.14
N PHE A 202 -9.47 17.46 3.30
CA PHE A 202 -8.47 16.49 3.74
C PHE A 202 -9.07 15.08 3.88
N VAL A 203 -10.21 14.95 4.57
CA VAL A 203 -10.88 13.65 4.77
C VAL A 203 -11.30 13.04 3.44
N VAL A 204 -11.88 13.85 2.54
CA VAL A 204 -12.30 13.38 1.20
C VAL A 204 -11.09 12.94 0.38
N LEU A 205 -10.03 13.74 0.33
CA LEU A 205 -8.81 13.40 -0.41
C LEU A 205 -8.17 12.14 0.15
N THR A 206 -8.00 12.05 1.47
CA THR A 206 -7.43 10.88 2.16
C THR A 206 -8.21 9.61 1.84
N TYR A 207 -9.53 9.68 1.93
CA TYR A 207 -10.41 8.57 1.55
C TYR A 207 -10.18 8.13 0.09
N LEU A 208 -10.16 9.08 -0.84
CA LEU A 208 -9.94 8.79 -2.26
C LEU A 208 -8.55 8.19 -2.52
N VAL A 209 -7.52 8.69 -1.85
CA VAL A 209 -6.15 8.18 -1.98
C VAL A 209 -6.05 6.76 -1.44
N ILE A 210 -6.56 6.46 -0.24
CA ILE A 210 -6.47 5.13 0.36
C ILE A 210 -7.28 4.10 -0.44
N VAL A 211 -8.55 4.38 -0.71
CA VAL A 211 -9.43 3.45 -1.43
C VAL A 211 -9.03 3.35 -2.90
N GLY A 212 -8.64 4.48 -3.51
CA GLY A 212 -8.17 4.52 -4.90
C GLY A 212 -6.90 3.72 -5.12
N SER A 213 -5.87 3.91 -4.29
CA SER A 213 -4.61 3.15 -4.40
C SER A 213 -4.81 1.67 -4.10
N SER A 214 -5.67 1.32 -3.12
CA SER A 214 -6.02 -0.07 -2.83
C SER A 214 -6.60 -0.78 -4.05
N ASN A 215 -7.58 -0.19 -4.70
CA ASN A 215 -8.19 -0.79 -5.88
C ASN A 215 -7.28 -0.73 -7.12
N ALA A 216 -6.44 0.30 -7.27
CA ALA A 216 -5.51 0.42 -8.38
C ALA A 216 -4.43 -0.68 -8.33
N VAL A 217 -3.86 -0.96 -7.16
CA VAL A 217 -2.93 -2.08 -6.98
C VAL A 217 -3.63 -3.41 -7.25
N ASN A 218 -4.85 -3.59 -6.77
CA ASN A 218 -5.62 -4.82 -7.03
C ASN A 218 -5.91 -5.04 -8.51
N LEU A 219 -6.25 -4.00 -9.27
CA LEU A 219 -6.44 -4.11 -10.72
C LEU A 219 -5.13 -4.41 -11.47
N THR A 220 -3.98 -4.06 -10.91
CA THR A 220 -2.66 -4.32 -11.50
C THR A 220 -2.17 -5.74 -11.24
N ASP A 221 -2.70 -6.44 -10.23
CA ASP A 221 -2.30 -7.80 -9.85
C ASP A 221 -2.90 -8.86 -10.80
N GLY A 222 -2.56 -8.75 -12.08
CA GLY A 222 -3.08 -9.64 -13.13
C GLY A 222 -2.06 -10.59 -13.76
N LEU A 223 -0.75 -10.35 -13.56
CA LEU A 223 0.35 -11.15 -14.08
C LEU A 223 1.38 -11.45 -12.98
N ASP A 224 2.13 -12.55 -13.16
CA ASP A 224 3.14 -13.03 -12.21
C ASP A 224 4.19 -11.95 -11.90
N GLY A 225 4.28 -11.50 -10.65
CA GLY A 225 5.25 -10.48 -10.21
C GLY A 225 4.90 -9.04 -10.62
N LEU A 226 3.83 -8.80 -11.37
CA LEU A 226 3.53 -7.48 -11.93
C LEU A 226 3.28 -6.42 -10.86
N ALA A 227 2.44 -6.69 -9.86
CA ALA A 227 2.05 -5.71 -8.86
C ALA A 227 3.07 -5.57 -7.73
N ILE A 228 3.68 -6.67 -7.28
CA ILE A 228 4.48 -6.66 -6.06
C ILE A 228 5.76 -5.82 -6.19
N MET A 229 6.47 -5.89 -7.33
CA MET A 229 7.70 -5.13 -7.50
C MET A 229 7.46 -3.61 -7.59
N PRO A 230 6.47 -3.09 -8.33
CA PRO A 230 6.05 -1.70 -8.23
C PRO A 230 5.67 -1.26 -6.81
N VAL A 231 4.97 -2.10 -6.03
CA VAL A 231 4.66 -1.81 -4.62
C VAL A 231 5.95 -1.64 -3.80
N ILE A 232 6.95 -2.53 -3.97
CA ILE A 232 8.24 -2.43 -3.29
C ILE A 232 8.95 -1.12 -3.65
N MET A 233 9.00 -0.77 -4.93
CA MET A 233 9.69 0.44 -5.41
C MET A 233 9.01 1.70 -4.87
N VAL A 234 7.70 1.82 -5.02
CA VAL A 234 6.91 2.99 -4.55
C VAL A 234 6.96 3.09 -3.02
N GLY A 235 6.79 1.96 -2.32
CA GLY A 235 6.86 1.92 -0.86
C GLY A 235 8.24 2.29 -0.33
N SER A 236 9.31 1.84 -0.98
CA SER A 236 10.70 2.24 -0.64
C SER A 236 10.92 3.73 -0.84
N ALA A 237 10.43 4.30 -1.95
CA ALA A 237 10.50 5.73 -2.22
C ALA A 237 9.72 6.55 -1.17
N LEU A 238 8.50 6.11 -0.81
CA LEU A 238 7.73 6.73 0.27
C LEU A 238 8.44 6.61 1.62
N GLY A 239 9.18 5.53 1.87
CA GLY A 239 10.04 5.37 3.05
C GLY A 239 11.12 6.44 3.14
N VAL A 240 11.73 6.83 2.00
CA VAL A 240 12.66 7.96 1.94
C VAL A 240 11.95 9.27 2.31
N PHE A 241 10.76 9.54 1.75
CA PHE A 241 9.96 10.71 2.14
C PHE A 241 9.62 10.70 3.63
N ALA A 242 9.24 9.55 4.18
CA ALA A 242 8.94 9.40 5.60
C ALA A 242 10.15 9.76 6.49
N TYR A 243 11.33 9.25 6.14
CA TYR A 243 12.56 9.56 6.85
C TYR A 243 12.90 11.04 6.81
N VAL A 244 12.77 11.66 5.64
CA VAL A 244 13.10 13.07 5.44
C VAL A 244 12.10 13.99 6.15
N THR A 245 10.80 13.75 6.02
CA THR A 245 9.75 14.58 6.65
C THR A 245 9.69 14.39 8.16
N GLY A 246 10.12 13.21 8.66
CA GLY A 246 10.23 12.93 10.09
C GLY A 246 11.46 13.55 10.77
N ASN A 247 12.40 14.10 10.00
CA ASN A 247 13.63 14.70 10.52
C ASN A 247 13.62 16.22 10.32
N ALA A 248 13.66 16.98 11.42
CA ALA A 248 13.58 18.44 11.39
C ALA A 248 14.68 19.11 10.56
N ASN A 249 15.91 18.56 10.53
CA ASN A 249 17.01 19.13 9.76
C ASN A 249 16.81 18.89 8.25
N PHE A 250 16.45 17.67 7.86
CA PHE A 250 16.25 17.34 6.46
C PHE A 250 14.98 17.99 5.89
N SER A 251 13.89 18.00 6.64
CA SER A 251 12.65 18.65 6.20
C SER A 251 12.86 20.15 6.00
N LYS A 252 13.52 20.83 6.92
CA LYS A 252 13.89 22.27 6.77
C LYS A 252 14.80 22.50 5.57
N TYR A 253 15.85 21.69 5.40
CA TYR A 253 16.79 21.82 4.27
C TYR A 253 16.10 21.62 2.90
N LEU A 254 15.13 20.70 2.83
CA LEU A 254 14.40 20.38 1.60
C LEU A 254 13.09 21.16 1.45
N ASN A 255 12.79 22.06 2.39
CA ASN A 255 11.57 22.86 2.42
C ASN A 255 10.28 22.01 2.40
N LEU A 256 10.30 20.90 3.17
CA LEU A 256 9.18 20.01 3.37
C LEU A 256 8.53 20.26 4.73
N PRO A 257 7.24 19.94 4.92
CA PRO A 257 6.63 19.99 6.24
C PRO A 257 7.32 18.98 7.18
N THR A 258 7.64 19.43 8.39
CA THR A 258 8.14 18.53 9.43
C THR A 258 6.96 17.81 10.08
N ILE A 259 6.96 16.47 10.01
CA ILE A 259 5.90 15.63 10.57
C ILE A 259 6.50 14.75 11.64
N THR A 260 6.36 15.19 12.89
CA THR A 260 6.93 14.47 14.04
C THR A 260 6.42 13.05 14.12
N GLY A 261 7.35 12.08 14.13
CA GLY A 261 7.05 10.66 14.17
C GLY A 261 6.90 9.98 12.81
N ALA A 262 6.80 10.72 11.68
CA ALA A 262 6.69 10.10 10.36
C ALA A 262 7.92 9.26 9.99
N GLY A 263 9.10 9.56 10.54
CA GLY A 263 10.33 8.81 10.29
C GLY A 263 10.25 7.32 10.62
N GLU A 264 9.42 6.92 11.59
CA GLU A 264 9.19 5.52 11.95
C GLU A 264 8.54 4.71 10.81
N LEU A 265 7.82 5.36 9.90
CA LEU A 265 7.23 4.68 8.74
C LEU A 265 8.28 4.09 7.80
N LEU A 266 9.54 4.57 7.86
CA LEU A 266 10.65 3.92 7.13
C LEU A 266 10.78 2.45 7.51
N ILE A 267 10.54 2.10 8.78
CA ILE A 267 10.62 0.71 9.27
C ILE A 267 9.49 -0.14 8.66
N PHE A 268 8.28 0.41 8.61
CA PHE A 268 7.16 -0.26 7.96
C PHE A 268 7.40 -0.43 6.43
N CYS A 269 7.89 0.61 5.75
CA CYS A 269 8.23 0.55 4.33
C CYS A 269 9.34 -0.49 4.06
N ALA A 270 10.34 -0.57 4.92
CA ALA A 270 11.41 -1.56 4.84
C ALA A 270 10.89 -2.99 5.07
N ALA A 271 10.00 -3.18 6.07
CA ALA A 271 9.32 -4.46 6.29
C ALA A 271 8.49 -4.87 5.07
N MET A 272 7.76 -3.91 4.47
CA MET A 272 6.98 -4.14 3.25
C MET A 272 7.88 -4.53 2.07
N ALA A 273 9.04 -3.88 1.92
CA ALA A 273 10.01 -4.25 0.88
C ALA A 273 10.58 -5.65 1.11
N GLY A 274 10.98 -5.99 2.33
CA GLY A 274 11.49 -7.33 2.67
C GLY A 274 10.45 -8.43 2.47
N ALA A 275 9.22 -8.23 2.95
CA ALA A 275 8.12 -9.19 2.76
C ALA A 275 7.74 -9.32 1.27
N GLY A 276 7.72 -8.21 0.54
CA GLY A 276 7.46 -8.19 -0.88
C GLY A 276 8.51 -8.95 -1.70
N LEU A 277 9.80 -8.79 -1.37
CA LEU A 277 10.89 -9.55 -2.00
C LEU A 277 10.80 -11.05 -1.71
N ALA A 278 10.45 -11.42 -0.47
CA ALA A 278 10.22 -12.82 -0.12
C ALA A 278 9.04 -13.42 -0.90
N PHE A 279 7.95 -12.66 -1.04
CA PHE A 279 6.80 -13.07 -1.85
C PHE A 279 7.16 -13.18 -3.33
N LEU A 280 7.90 -12.21 -3.88
CA LEU A 280 8.35 -12.21 -5.28
C LEU A 280 9.17 -13.46 -5.61
N TRP A 281 9.95 -13.98 -4.66
CA TRP A 281 10.69 -15.24 -4.83
C TRP A 281 9.79 -16.40 -5.28
N PHE A 282 8.56 -16.45 -4.76
CA PHE A 282 7.58 -17.49 -5.11
C PHE A 282 6.59 -17.07 -6.19
N ASN A 283 6.44 -15.76 -6.44
CA ASN A 283 5.47 -15.20 -7.38
C ASN A 283 6.09 -14.81 -8.74
N THR A 284 7.41 -14.95 -8.91
CA THR A 284 8.06 -14.76 -10.21
C THR A 284 7.60 -15.82 -11.21
N HIS A 285 7.56 -15.46 -12.50
CA HIS A 285 7.06 -16.33 -13.56
C HIS A 285 7.94 -17.58 -13.76
N PRO A 286 7.39 -18.82 -13.80
CA PRO A 286 6.01 -19.20 -13.52
C PRO A 286 5.69 -19.20 -12.02
N ALA A 287 4.64 -18.50 -11.62
CA ALA A 287 4.33 -18.31 -10.21
C ALA A 287 3.91 -19.60 -9.48
N GLN A 288 4.46 -19.79 -8.28
CA GLN A 288 4.07 -20.87 -7.36
C GLN A 288 2.86 -20.49 -6.50
N VAL A 289 2.58 -19.19 -6.36
CA VAL A 289 1.46 -18.63 -5.59
C VAL A 289 1.08 -17.26 -6.12
N PHE A 290 -0.23 -16.97 -6.18
CA PHE A 290 -0.75 -15.65 -6.52
C PHE A 290 -1.03 -14.83 -5.26
N MET A 291 -0.89 -13.49 -5.37
CA MET A 291 -1.10 -12.58 -4.25
C MET A 291 -2.54 -12.61 -3.75
N GLY A 292 -3.48 -12.52 -4.67
CA GLY A 292 -4.91 -12.42 -4.38
C GLY A 292 -5.32 -11.06 -3.82
N ASP A 293 -6.63 -10.91 -3.62
CA ASP A 293 -7.21 -9.67 -3.10
C ASP A 293 -6.70 -9.34 -1.68
N VAL A 294 -6.31 -10.35 -0.90
CA VAL A 294 -5.70 -10.19 0.44
C VAL A 294 -4.49 -9.27 0.41
N GLY A 295 -3.53 -9.57 -0.46
CA GLY A 295 -2.29 -8.79 -0.54
C GLY A 295 -2.46 -7.50 -1.30
N ALA A 296 -3.11 -7.55 -2.46
CA ALA A 296 -3.21 -6.42 -3.36
C ALA A 296 -3.97 -5.24 -2.74
N LEU A 297 -5.12 -5.49 -2.09
CA LEU A 297 -5.89 -4.44 -1.41
C LEU A 297 -5.13 -3.86 -0.22
N ALA A 298 -4.49 -4.71 0.58
CA ALA A 298 -3.75 -4.30 1.76
C ALA A 298 -2.56 -3.41 1.40
N LEU A 299 -1.75 -3.84 0.44
CA LEU A 299 -0.54 -3.12 0.03
C LEU A 299 -0.88 -1.77 -0.63
N GLY A 300 -1.92 -1.73 -1.47
CA GLY A 300 -2.39 -0.48 -2.05
C GLY A 300 -2.90 0.50 -1.01
N ALA A 301 -3.67 0.03 -0.01
CA ALA A 301 -4.13 0.86 1.11
C ALA A 301 -2.97 1.35 1.98
N ALA A 302 -1.94 0.52 2.22
CA ALA A 302 -0.73 0.91 2.92
C ALA A 302 -0.01 2.06 2.20
N LEU A 303 0.23 1.94 0.89
CA LEU A 303 0.86 3.00 0.09
C LEU A 303 0.07 4.32 0.17
N GLY A 304 -1.26 4.25 0.02
CA GLY A 304 -2.13 5.43 0.14
C GLY A 304 -2.05 6.08 1.52
N THR A 305 -2.09 5.28 2.58
CA THR A 305 -2.01 5.76 3.97
C THR A 305 -0.67 6.43 4.26
N ILE A 306 0.45 5.82 3.84
CA ILE A 306 1.79 6.39 4.01
C ILE A 306 1.91 7.71 3.25
N ALA A 307 1.46 7.76 1.99
CA ALA A 307 1.53 8.97 1.18
C ALA A 307 0.78 10.15 1.80
N VAL A 308 -0.38 9.91 2.39
CA VAL A 308 -1.15 10.93 3.12
C VAL A 308 -0.39 11.41 4.37
N ILE A 309 0.17 10.49 5.16
CA ILE A 309 0.95 10.85 6.35
C ILE A 309 2.14 11.74 5.98
N VAL A 310 2.89 11.37 4.93
CA VAL A 310 4.06 12.14 4.49
C VAL A 310 3.74 13.30 3.56
N ARG A 311 2.45 13.58 3.28
CA ARG A 311 1.94 14.68 2.46
C ARG A 311 2.43 14.61 1.01
N GLN A 312 2.47 13.41 0.45
CA GLN A 312 2.95 13.15 -0.91
C GLN A 312 1.89 12.46 -1.77
N GLU A 313 0.65 12.91 -1.68
CA GLU A 313 -0.50 12.30 -2.38
C GLU A 313 -0.34 12.37 -3.91
N ILE A 314 0.05 13.54 -4.43
CA ILE A 314 0.29 13.72 -5.87
C ILE A 314 1.55 12.96 -6.29
N VAL A 315 2.59 12.97 -5.47
CA VAL A 315 3.83 12.24 -5.76
C VAL A 315 3.57 10.73 -5.79
N LEU A 316 2.68 10.20 -4.91
CA LEU A 316 2.23 8.81 -5.01
C LEU A 316 1.59 8.52 -6.37
N ALA A 317 0.73 9.42 -6.89
CA ALA A 317 0.11 9.22 -8.20
C ALA A 317 1.15 9.22 -9.34
N VAL A 318 2.23 10.01 -9.21
CA VAL A 318 3.35 10.00 -10.16
C VAL A 318 4.15 8.71 -10.04
N MET A 319 4.65 8.37 -8.84
CA MET A 319 5.46 7.17 -8.62
C MET A 319 4.69 5.87 -8.92
N GLY A 320 3.42 5.85 -8.52
CA GLY A 320 2.48 4.77 -8.79
C GLY A 320 1.78 4.87 -10.15
N GLY A 321 2.35 5.59 -11.12
CA GLY A 321 1.71 5.87 -12.41
C GLY A 321 1.26 4.61 -13.16
N ILE A 322 1.95 3.48 -12.98
CA ILE A 322 1.51 2.19 -13.53
C ILE A 322 0.15 1.79 -12.93
N PHE A 323 -0.04 1.87 -11.61
CA PHE A 323 -1.31 1.57 -10.96
C PHE A 323 -2.43 2.52 -11.44
N VAL A 324 -2.08 3.80 -11.58
CA VAL A 324 -3.01 4.83 -12.07
C VAL A 324 -3.45 4.51 -13.51
N VAL A 325 -2.52 4.22 -14.41
CA VAL A 325 -2.83 3.92 -15.82
C VAL A 325 -3.62 2.62 -15.97
N GLU A 326 -3.29 1.59 -15.18
CA GLU A 326 -4.06 0.34 -15.15
C GLU A 326 -5.51 0.60 -14.73
N ALA A 327 -5.73 1.31 -13.62
CA ALA A 327 -7.08 1.66 -13.15
C ALA A 327 -7.84 2.53 -14.17
N LEU A 328 -7.19 3.57 -14.71
CA LEU A 328 -7.79 4.43 -15.73
C LEU A 328 -8.15 3.67 -16.99
N SER A 329 -7.34 2.70 -17.43
CA SER A 329 -7.62 1.87 -18.59
C SER A 329 -8.96 1.12 -18.45
N VAL A 330 -9.23 0.59 -17.24
CA VAL A 330 -10.50 -0.09 -16.93
C VAL A 330 -11.66 0.89 -16.90
N MET A 331 -11.48 2.03 -16.23
CA MET A 331 -12.53 3.07 -16.13
C MET A 331 -12.92 3.60 -17.52
N LEU A 332 -11.95 3.91 -18.36
CA LEU A 332 -12.17 4.38 -19.73
C LEU A 332 -12.84 3.31 -20.60
N GLN A 333 -12.37 2.06 -20.53
CA GLN A 333 -12.95 0.95 -21.27
C GLN A 333 -14.44 0.75 -20.93
N VAL A 334 -14.75 0.70 -19.63
CA VAL A 334 -16.13 0.48 -19.15
C VAL A 334 -17.03 1.67 -19.52
N SER A 335 -16.54 2.89 -19.33
CA SER A 335 -17.29 4.11 -19.65
C SER A 335 -17.58 4.23 -21.15
N TYR A 336 -16.57 4.00 -22.00
CA TYR A 336 -16.70 4.02 -23.44
C TYR A 336 -17.65 2.92 -23.95
N PHE A 337 -17.54 1.70 -23.40
CA PHE A 337 -18.43 0.60 -23.74
C PHE A 337 -19.90 0.92 -23.40
N LYS A 338 -20.17 1.45 -22.22
CA LYS A 338 -21.51 1.86 -21.79
C LYS A 338 -22.05 3.01 -22.65
N TYR A 339 -21.20 4.02 -22.94
CA TYR A 339 -21.58 5.15 -23.79
C TYR A 339 -21.96 4.70 -25.21
N THR A 340 -21.11 3.89 -25.85
CA THR A 340 -21.36 3.40 -27.22
C THR A 340 -22.55 2.47 -27.28
N LYS A 341 -22.77 1.62 -26.27
CA LYS A 341 -23.98 0.77 -26.17
C LYS A 341 -25.26 1.59 -26.09
N ARG A 342 -25.23 2.71 -25.31
CA ARG A 342 -26.40 3.62 -25.24
C ARG A 342 -26.64 4.37 -26.56
N LYS A 343 -25.58 4.84 -27.23
CA LYS A 343 -25.68 5.69 -28.40
C LYS A 343 -25.92 4.89 -29.71
N PHE A 344 -25.30 3.73 -29.83
CA PHE A 344 -25.29 2.95 -31.08
C PHE A 344 -25.95 1.56 -30.95
N GLY A 345 -26.54 1.23 -29.80
CA GLY A 345 -27.14 -0.09 -29.55
C GLY A 345 -26.11 -1.21 -29.29
N GLN A 346 -24.87 -1.02 -29.71
CA GLN A 346 -23.76 -1.98 -29.54
C GLN A 346 -22.59 -1.37 -28.80
N GLY A 347 -22.07 -2.10 -27.80
CA GLY A 347 -20.89 -1.67 -27.03
C GLY A 347 -19.61 -1.87 -27.87
N ARG A 348 -18.83 -0.80 -28.02
CA ARG A 348 -17.51 -0.83 -28.68
C ARG A 348 -16.40 -0.81 -27.62
N ARG A 349 -15.30 -1.53 -27.90
CA ARG A 349 -14.12 -1.55 -27.02
C ARG A 349 -13.11 -0.50 -27.49
N LEU A 350 -12.51 0.23 -26.54
CA LEU A 350 -11.42 1.17 -26.81
C LEU A 350 -10.08 0.41 -26.89
N LEU A 351 -9.84 -0.46 -25.91
CA LEU A 351 -8.70 -1.36 -25.83
C LEU A 351 -9.15 -2.78 -26.22
N GLN A 352 -8.25 -3.60 -26.71
CA GLN A 352 -8.55 -5.02 -27.00
C GLN A 352 -9.01 -5.76 -25.74
N MET A 353 -8.38 -5.43 -24.59
CA MET A 353 -8.76 -5.87 -23.26
C MET A 353 -8.31 -4.82 -22.23
N ALA A 354 -8.97 -4.74 -21.11
CA ALA A 354 -8.56 -3.96 -19.94
C ALA A 354 -8.51 -4.90 -18.74
N PRO A 355 -7.59 -4.69 -17.79
CA PRO A 355 -6.56 -3.64 -17.67
C PRO A 355 -5.51 -3.65 -18.81
N LEU A 356 -4.62 -2.64 -18.81
CA LEU A 356 -3.70 -2.37 -19.91
C LEU A 356 -2.67 -3.51 -20.16
N HIS A 357 -2.21 -4.20 -19.11
CA HIS A 357 -1.29 -5.34 -19.23
C HIS A 357 -1.89 -6.42 -20.14
N HIS A 358 -3.18 -6.75 -20.01
CA HIS A 358 -3.86 -7.70 -20.89
C HIS A 358 -4.01 -7.20 -22.34
N HIS A 359 -4.05 -5.89 -22.56
CA HIS A 359 -4.02 -5.33 -23.90
C HIS A 359 -2.71 -5.65 -24.63
N PHE A 360 -1.58 -5.53 -23.92
CA PHE A 360 -0.26 -5.85 -24.49
C PHE A 360 -0.08 -7.35 -24.72
N GLU A 361 -0.56 -8.21 -23.81
CA GLU A 361 -0.56 -9.66 -24.05
C GLU A 361 -1.36 -10.01 -25.31
N LYS A 362 -2.55 -9.41 -25.50
CA LYS A 362 -3.35 -9.61 -26.72
C LYS A 362 -2.68 -9.09 -27.99
N LYS A 363 -1.76 -8.13 -27.88
CA LYS A 363 -0.90 -7.67 -28.97
C LYS A 363 0.28 -8.60 -29.25
N GLY A 364 0.44 -9.70 -28.48
CA GLY A 364 1.49 -10.69 -28.68
C GLY A 364 2.75 -10.47 -27.88
N TRP A 365 2.74 -9.56 -26.87
CA TRP A 365 3.88 -9.44 -25.96
C TRP A 365 3.90 -10.61 -24.98
N ALA A 366 5.08 -11.16 -24.72
CA ALA A 366 5.24 -12.17 -23.69
C ALA A 366 4.95 -11.55 -22.30
N GLU A 367 4.35 -12.33 -21.39
CA GLU A 367 4.03 -11.91 -20.03
C GLU A 367 5.24 -11.29 -19.32
N THR A 368 6.38 -11.96 -19.38
CA THR A 368 7.63 -11.48 -18.78
C THR A 368 8.10 -10.13 -19.35
N GLN A 369 7.86 -9.89 -20.64
CA GLN A 369 8.20 -8.59 -21.26
C GLN A 369 7.31 -7.47 -20.73
N VAL A 370 6.01 -7.72 -20.56
CA VAL A 370 5.07 -6.75 -19.98
C VAL A 370 5.52 -6.41 -18.55
N VAL A 371 5.75 -7.44 -17.73
CA VAL A 371 6.13 -7.31 -16.33
C VAL A 371 7.42 -6.50 -16.16
N VAL A 372 8.50 -6.89 -16.85
CA VAL A 372 9.81 -6.20 -16.72
C VAL A 372 9.74 -4.76 -17.23
N ARG A 373 9.02 -4.49 -18.33
CA ARG A 373 8.84 -3.12 -18.83
C ARG A 373 8.09 -2.24 -17.85
N PHE A 374 7.07 -2.78 -17.19
CA PHE A 374 6.31 -2.05 -16.17
C PHE A 374 7.15 -1.78 -14.93
N TRP A 375 8.05 -2.69 -14.54
CA TRP A 375 9.02 -2.45 -13.48
C TRP A 375 9.99 -1.30 -13.84
N ILE A 376 10.51 -1.29 -15.08
CA ILE A 376 11.40 -0.22 -15.55
C ILE A 376 10.68 1.13 -15.53
N ILE A 377 9.43 1.17 -16.02
CA ILE A 377 8.62 2.40 -16.00
C ILE A 377 8.38 2.85 -14.55
N THR A 378 8.02 1.95 -13.65
CA THR A 378 7.83 2.29 -12.23
C THR A 378 9.11 2.82 -11.60
N MET A 379 10.27 2.23 -11.89
CA MET A 379 11.57 2.72 -11.41
C MET A 379 11.81 4.16 -11.89
N LEU A 380 11.60 4.45 -13.17
CA LEU A 380 11.74 5.79 -13.72
C LEU A 380 10.79 6.77 -13.03
N LEU A 381 9.54 6.40 -12.83
CA LEU A 381 8.55 7.23 -12.14
C LEU A 381 8.90 7.45 -10.66
N CYS A 382 9.47 6.45 -9.98
CA CYS A 382 10.00 6.63 -8.61
C CYS A 382 11.17 7.60 -8.58
N LEU A 383 12.09 7.54 -9.54
CA LEU A 383 13.19 8.52 -9.65
C LEU A 383 12.67 9.93 -9.91
N VAL A 384 11.65 10.09 -10.77
CA VAL A 384 10.95 11.37 -10.98
C VAL A 384 10.31 11.85 -9.68
N GLY A 385 9.60 10.97 -8.95
CA GLY A 385 9.03 11.31 -7.65
C GLY A 385 10.07 11.72 -6.62
N LEU A 386 11.17 10.99 -6.50
CA LEU A 386 12.26 11.32 -5.58
C LEU A 386 12.98 12.62 -5.97
N SER A 387 13.05 12.97 -7.26
CA SER A 387 13.63 14.26 -7.69
C SER A 387 12.86 15.46 -7.13
N THR A 388 11.56 15.31 -6.81
CA THR A 388 10.75 16.36 -6.20
C THR A 388 11.25 16.77 -4.80
N LEU A 389 12.04 15.92 -4.12
CA LEU A 389 12.66 16.28 -2.82
C LEU A 389 13.51 17.54 -2.92
N LYS A 390 14.18 17.77 -4.05
CA LYS A 390 15.09 18.90 -4.21
C LYS A 390 14.59 19.97 -5.20
N LEU A 391 13.71 19.59 -6.13
CA LEU A 391 13.19 20.49 -7.17
C LEU A 391 11.98 21.32 -6.71
N ARG A 392 11.86 21.56 -5.42
CA ARG A 392 10.86 22.44 -4.82
C ARG A 392 11.38 23.84 -4.61
#